data_6c4c6622abf88dae02ff710eb19be83d
#
_entry.id   6c4c6622abf88dae02ff710eb19be83d
#
_cell.length_a   1.000
_cell.length_b   1.000
_cell.length_c   1.000
_cell.angle_alpha   90.00
_cell.angle_beta   90.00
_cell.angle_gamma   90.00
#
_symmetry.space_group_name_H-M   'P 1'
#
loop_
_entity.id
_entity.type
_entity.pdbx_description
1 polymer ?
#
loop_
_entity_poly.entity_id
_entity_poly.type
_entity_poly.pdbx_seq_one_letter_code
_entity_poly.pdbx_strand_id
1 'polypeptide(L)'
;YELTNAQKSIWNTELFYNGSNINNICGTINIFEPLDINALKEALNLIIEENDNLHAQFYIKDGCIYQSFKKDLDYNIDVLEISSKTDLRKLERKMRSHIFDILHSDLFDFKIFKYPDSTGGVVVNIHHLISDSWTLGLIAKNIIKKYYSISHNIPMETNKASYIDYINYEQKYLSSNKFQKDKEF
;
A
#
# COMPACT_ATOMS: atom_id res chain seq x y z
N TYR A 1 7.52 2.58 17.16
CA TYR A 1 7.82 3.95 16.70
C TYR A 1 6.61 4.86 16.93
N GLU A 2 6.86 6.15 17.11
CA GLU A 2 5.80 7.16 17.02
C GLU A 2 5.35 7.32 15.56
N LEU A 3 4.14 7.86 15.37
CA LEU A 3 3.67 8.23 14.04
C LEU A 3 4.44 9.45 13.52
N THR A 4 4.66 9.49 12.20
CA THR A 4 5.14 10.71 11.51
C THR A 4 4.08 11.81 11.57
N ASN A 5 4.45 13.05 11.31
CA ASN A 5 3.50 14.17 11.30
C ASN A 5 2.40 13.97 10.25
N ALA A 6 2.74 13.42 9.09
CA ALA A 6 1.75 13.08 8.07
C ALA A 6 0.76 12.03 8.59
N GLN A 7 1.26 10.96 9.21
CA GLN A 7 0.41 9.92 9.80
C GLN A 7 -0.46 10.45 10.94
N LYS A 8 0.04 11.35 11.79
CA LYS A 8 -0.74 12.01 12.85
C LYS A 8 -1.94 12.78 12.28
N SER A 9 -1.75 13.45 11.16
CA SER A 9 -2.84 14.16 10.46
C SER A 9 -3.93 13.20 9.95
N ILE A 10 -3.51 12.09 9.31
CA ILE A 10 -4.44 11.05 8.85
C ILE A 10 -5.16 10.37 10.02
N TRP A 11 -4.43 10.04 11.09
CA TRP A 11 -5.03 9.47 12.29
C TRP A 11 -6.10 10.36 12.92
N ASN A 12 -5.86 11.67 13.00
CA ASN A 12 -6.87 12.61 13.47
C ASN A 12 -8.12 12.61 12.56
N THR A 13 -7.95 12.46 11.25
CA THR A 13 -9.08 12.31 10.31
C THR A 13 -9.84 11.01 10.59
N GLU A 14 -9.16 9.90 10.86
CA GLU A 14 -9.79 8.64 11.24
C GLU A 14 -10.61 8.74 12.53
N LEU A 15 -10.07 9.40 13.54
CA LEU A 15 -10.81 9.62 14.80
C LEU A 15 -12.09 10.42 14.58
N PHE A 16 -12.05 11.39 13.66
CA PHE A 16 -13.20 12.25 13.35
C PHE A 16 -14.25 11.52 12.49
N TYR A 17 -13.81 10.72 11.50
CA TYR A 17 -14.68 9.99 10.56
C TYR A 17 -14.67 8.48 10.85
N ASN A 18 -14.62 8.09 12.10
CA ASN A 18 -14.52 6.70 12.53
C ASN A 18 -15.51 5.77 11.79
N GLY A 19 -14.99 4.65 11.29
CA GLY A 19 -15.77 3.65 10.55
C GLY A 19 -16.11 4.09 9.12
N SER A 20 -15.35 5.02 8.54
CA SER A 20 -15.49 5.43 7.13
C SER A 20 -14.32 4.90 6.28
N ASN A 21 -14.47 5.01 4.97
CA ASN A 21 -13.44 4.66 3.99
C ASN A 21 -12.80 5.89 3.35
N ILE A 22 -12.86 7.04 4.02
CA ILE A 22 -12.43 8.34 3.46
C ILE A 22 -10.94 8.37 3.14
N ASN A 23 -10.14 7.61 3.88
CA ASN A 23 -8.70 7.52 3.71
C ASN A 23 -8.26 6.30 2.86
N ASN A 24 -9.16 5.68 2.10
CA ASN A 24 -8.78 4.63 1.17
C ASN A 24 -8.30 5.22 -0.15
N ILE A 25 -7.14 4.77 -0.61
CA ILE A 25 -6.59 5.06 -1.93
C ILE A 25 -6.70 3.79 -2.76
N CYS A 26 -7.61 3.79 -3.74
CA CYS A 26 -7.87 2.63 -4.58
C CYS A 26 -7.54 2.95 -6.04
N GLY A 27 -6.83 2.05 -6.70
CA GLY A 27 -6.45 2.16 -8.10
C GLY A 27 -6.45 0.82 -8.81
N THR A 28 -6.49 0.86 -10.16
CA THR A 28 -6.49 -0.34 -11.00
C THR A 28 -5.36 -0.25 -12.02
N ILE A 29 -4.60 -1.33 -12.13
CA ILE A 29 -3.55 -1.53 -13.12
C ILE A 29 -4.07 -2.56 -14.13
N ASN A 30 -4.16 -2.17 -15.41
CA ASN A 30 -4.61 -3.06 -16.48
C ASN A 30 -3.40 -3.57 -17.27
N ILE A 31 -3.42 -4.87 -17.60
CA ILE A 31 -2.46 -5.57 -18.46
C ILE A 31 -3.24 -6.02 -19.69
N PHE A 32 -2.85 -5.51 -20.85
CA PHE A 32 -3.59 -5.68 -22.12
C PHE A 32 -3.07 -6.85 -22.98
N GLU A 33 -2.13 -7.61 -22.46
CA GLU A 33 -1.62 -8.85 -23.04
C GLU A 33 -2.09 -10.05 -22.21
N PRO A 34 -1.96 -11.30 -22.72
CA PRO A 34 -2.30 -12.49 -21.95
C PRO A 34 -1.59 -12.51 -20.59
N LEU A 35 -2.39 -12.54 -19.53
CA LEU A 35 -1.92 -12.39 -18.15
C LEU A 35 -1.25 -13.68 -17.65
N ASP A 36 0.00 -13.60 -17.28
CA ASP A 36 0.66 -14.60 -16.45
C ASP A 36 0.35 -14.33 -14.96
N ILE A 37 -0.62 -15.09 -14.44
CA ILE A 37 -1.07 -14.94 -13.05
C ILE A 37 0.05 -15.25 -12.06
N ASN A 38 0.91 -16.23 -12.35
CA ASN A 38 1.97 -16.62 -11.44
C ASN A 38 3.05 -15.53 -11.37
N ALA A 39 3.45 -14.99 -12.51
CA ALA A 39 4.38 -13.86 -12.57
C ALA A 39 3.81 -12.61 -11.86
N LEU A 40 2.49 -12.34 -12.01
CA LEU A 40 1.87 -11.22 -11.32
C LEU A 40 1.77 -11.43 -9.82
N LYS A 41 1.44 -12.62 -9.35
CA LYS A 41 1.47 -12.97 -7.91
C LYS A 41 2.87 -12.81 -7.33
N GLU A 42 3.89 -13.30 -8.02
CA GLU A 42 5.28 -13.16 -7.59
C GLU A 42 5.69 -11.68 -7.53
N ALA A 43 5.35 -10.89 -8.55
CA ALA A 43 5.61 -9.45 -8.57
C ALA A 43 4.95 -8.74 -7.36
N LEU A 44 3.70 -9.06 -7.05
CA LEU A 44 2.98 -8.48 -5.90
C LEU A 44 3.60 -8.90 -4.57
N ASN A 45 3.99 -10.16 -4.40
CA ASN A 45 4.68 -10.63 -3.19
C ASN A 45 6.00 -9.88 -2.99
N LEU A 46 6.79 -9.69 -4.04
CA LEU A 46 8.02 -8.90 -3.99
C LEU A 46 7.74 -7.42 -3.63
N ILE A 47 6.65 -6.84 -4.11
CA ILE A 47 6.24 -5.48 -3.72
C ILE A 47 5.90 -5.43 -2.23
N ILE A 48 5.17 -6.40 -1.72
CA ILE A 48 4.85 -6.48 -0.29
C ILE A 48 6.14 -6.61 0.52
N GLU A 49 7.03 -7.54 0.15
CA GLU A 49 8.28 -7.81 0.87
C GLU A 49 9.25 -6.62 0.89
N GLU A 50 9.34 -5.86 -0.22
CA GLU A 50 10.30 -4.76 -0.35
C GLU A 50 9.81 -3.44 0.26
N ASN A 51 8.52 -3.31 0.59
CA ASN A 51 7.95 -2.07 1.11
C ASN A 51 7.56 -2.22 2.58
N ASP A 52 8.45 -1.86 3.48
CA ASP A 52 8.25 -1.99 4.92
C ASP A 52 7.02 -1.21 5.46
N ASN A 53 6.57 -0.14 4.80
CA ASN A 53 5.33 0.53 5.16
C ASN A 53 4.08 -0.35 4.98
N LEU A 54 4.07 -1.33 4.07
CA LEU A 54 2.99 -2.32 3.97
C LEU A 54 2.98 -3.28 5.18
N HIS A 55 4.09 -3.42 5.88
CA HIS A 55 4.23 -4.22 7.10
C HIS A 55 3.83 -3.48 8.38
N ALA A 56 3.42 -2.21 8.27
CA ALA A 56 3.08 -1.38 9.42
C ALA A 56 1.85 -1.91 10.15
N GLN A 57 1.97 -2.00 11.47
CA GLN A 57 0.90 -2.36 12.40
C GLN A 57 0.76 -1.24 13.43
N PHE A 58 -0.46 -0.87 13.75
CA PHE A 58 -0.74 0.21 14.67
C PHE A 58 -1.33 -0.32 15.99
N TYR A 59 -0.97 0.31 17.08
CA TYR A 59 -1.47 -0.06 18.41
C TYR A 59 -1.55 1.15 19.31
N ILE A 60 -2.42 1.09 20.32
CA ILE A 60 -2.57 2.14 21.33
C ILE A 60 -1.82 1.72 22.58
N LYS A 61 -0.99 2.62 23.11
CA LYS A 61 -0.32 2.50 24.40
C LYS A 61 -0.41 3.83 25.14
N ASP A 62 -0.84 3.79 26.40
CA ASP A 62 -1.00 4.97 27.28
C ASP A 62 -1.82 6.10 26.62
N GLY A 63 -2.87 5.72 25.87
CA GLY A 63 -3.75 6.65 25.15
C GLY A 63 -3.16 7.26 23.87
N CYS A 64 -1.94 6.90 23.49
CA CYS A 64 -1.28 7.34 22.27
C CYS A 64 -1.17 6.21 21.26
N ILE A 65 -1.24 6.54 19.95
CA ILE A 65 -1.05 5.59 18.88
C ILE A 65 0.43 5.50 18.49
N TYR A 66 0.87 4.27 18.28
CA TYR A 66 2.22 3.90 17.84
C TYR A 66 2.16 2.95 16.66
N GLN A 67 3.30 2.79 15.98
CA GLN A 67 3.47 1.83 14.89
C GLN A 67 4.64 0.88 15.13
N SER A 68 4.50 -0.33 14.64
CA SER A 68 5.53 -1.36 14.56
C SER A 68 5.50 -1.99 13.17
N PHE A 69 6.50 -2.77 12.83
CA PHE A 69 6.59 -3.40 11.50
C PHE A 69 6.74 -4.91 11.70
N LYS A 70 5.84 -5.68 11.08
CA LYS A 70 5.97 -7.13 11.02
C LYS A 70 7.20 -7.50 10.20
N LYS A 71 7.89 -8.57 10.57
CA LYS A 71 9.01 -9.09 9.78
C LYS A 71 8.51 -9.84 8.55
N ASP A 72 7.48 -10.65 8.76
CA ASP A 72 6.90 -11.50 7.72
C ASP A 72 5.41 -11.19 7.62
N LEU A 73 4.91 -11.10 6.39
CA LEU A 73 3.49 -11.02 6.08
C LEU A 73 3.08 -12.31 5.36
N ASP A 74 2.18 -13.05 5.98
CA ASP A 74 1.47 -14.14 5.29
C ASP A 74 0.25 -13.51 4.60
N TYR A 75 0.42 -13.13 3.32
CA TYR A 75 -0.60 -12.46 2.55
C TYR A 75 -0.98 -13.30 1.33
N ASN A 76 -2.25 -13.66 1.24
CA ASN A 76 -2.80 -14.39 0.10
C ASN A 76 -3.43 -13.43 -0.91
N ILE A 77 -2.97 -13.50 -2.16
CA ILE A 77 -3.49 -12.66 -3.25
C ILE A 77 -4.59 -13.43 -4.00
N ASP A 78 -5.82 -12.98 -3.83
CA ASP A 78 -6.97 -13.55 -4.52
C ASP A 78 -6.91 -13.27 -6.02
N VAL A 79 -7.33 -14.28 -6.80
CA VAL A 79 -7.53 -14.16 -8.25
C VAL A 79 -9.03 -14.29 -8.55
N LEU A 80 -9.58 -13.29 -9.20
CA LEU A 80 -11.00 -13.19 -9.51
C LEU A 80 -11.22 -13.24 -11.02
N GLU A 81 -12.05 -14.16 -11.48
CA GLU A 81 -12.54 -14.13 -12.86
C GLU A 81 -13.71 -13.17 -12.97
N ILE A 82 -13.61 -12.24 -13.91
CA ILE A 82 -14.63 -11.23 -14.17
C ILE A 82 -15.01 -11.26 -15.66
N SER A 83 -16.29 -11.04 -15.95
CA SER A 83 -16.81 -11.19 -17.31
C SER A 83 -16.87 -9.86 -18.08
N SER A 84 -16.78 -8.74 -17.39
CA SER A 84 -17.00 -7.43 -18.01
C SER A 84 -16.34 -6.29 -17.25
N LYS A 85 -16.21 -5.14 -17.94
CA LYS A 85 -15.81 -3.86 -17.28
C LYS A 85 -16.79 -3.44 -16.18
N THR A 86 -18.04 -3.87 -16.28
CA THR A 86 -19.03 -3.62 -15.22
C THR A 86 -18.69 -4.39 -13.95
N ASP A 87 -18.21 -5.63 -14.07
CA ASP A 87 -17.79 -6.43 -12.93
C ASP A 87 -16.51 -5.89 -12.30
N LEU A 88 -15.56 -5.40 -13.13
CA LEU A 88 -14.40 -4.68 -12.62
C LEU A 88 -14.82 -3.45 -11.79
N ARG A 89 -15.76 -2.63 -12.28
CA ARG A 89 -16.26 -1.47 -11.53
C ARG A 89 -16.94 -1.87 -10.21
N LYS A 90 -17.62 -3.02 -10.16
CA LYS A 90 -18.18 -3.55 -8.90
C LYS A 90 -17.07 -3.95 -7.93
N LEU A 91 -16.02 -4.62 -8.43
CA LEU A 91 -14.85 -4.98 -7.63
C LEU A 91 -14.15 -3.72 -7.07
N GLU A 92 -13.84 -2.75 -7.91
CA GLU A 92 -13.24 -1.47 -7.51
C GLU A 92 -14.08 -0.77 -6.43
N ARG A 93 -15.40 -0.71 -6.62
CA ARG A 93 -16.31 -0.12 -5.63
C ARG A 93 -16.28 -0.89 -4.31
N LYS A 94 -16.33 -2.23 -4.36
CA LYS A 94 -16.25 -3.08 -3.17
C LYS A 94 -14.95 -2.85 -2.42
N MET A 95 -13.82 -2.85 -3.11
CA MET A 95 -12.50 -2.63 -2.48
C MET A 95 -12.39 -1.23 -1.89
N ARG A 96 -12.81 -0.19 -2.63
CA ARG A 96 -12.81 1.19 -2.16
C ARG A 96 -13.70 1.40 -0.94
N SER A 97 -14.83 0.69 -0.85
CA SER A 97 -15.77 0.79 0.28
C SER A 97 -15.37 -0.06 1.48
N HIS A 98 -14.27 -0.83 1.39
CA HIS A 98 -13.77 -1.60 2.53
C HIS A 98 -13.35 -0.64 3.66
N ILE A 99 -13.71 -0.99 4.90
CA ILE A 99 -13.29 -0.26 6.09
C ILE A 99 -12.17 -1.06 6.74
N PHE A 100 -10.95 -0.50 6.72
CA PHE A 100 -9.82 -1.14 7.38
C PHE A 100 -9.92 -0.99 8.91
N ASP A 101 -9.70 -2.08 9.63
CA ASP A 101 -9.47 -2.02 11.08
C ASP A 101 -8.00 -1.66 11.32
N ILE A 102 -7.76 -0.37 11.62
CA ILE A 102 -6.39 0.17 11.73
C ILE A 102 -5.55 -0.56 12.78
N LEU A 103 -6.18 -1.04 13.86
CA LEU A 103 -5.47 -1.65 14.97
C LEU A 103 -5.28 -3.17 14.81
N HIS A 104 -6.07 -3.83 13.94
CA HIS A 104 -6.12 -5.30 13.90
C HIS A 104 -6.00 -5.90 12.51
N SER A 105 -5.90 -5.09 11.44
CA SER A 105 -5.75 -5.60 10.08
C SER A 105 -4.52 -5.01 9.37
N ASP A 106 -4.09 -5.68 8.30
CA ASP A 106 -3.19 -5.08 7.34
C ASP A 106 -3.95 -3.95 6.61
N LEU A 107 -3.25 -2.86 6.29
CA LEU A 107 -3.88 -1.65 5.75
C LEU A 107 -3.80 -1.56 4.23
N PHE A 108 -3.75 -2.70 3.56
CA PHE A 108 -3.80 -2.81 2.10
C PHE A 108 -4.57 -4.06 1.68
N ASP A 109 -5.06 -4.06 0.45
CA ASP A 109 -5.68 -5.23 -0.20
C ASP A 109 -5.35 -5.19 -1.70
N PHE A 110 -4.81 -6.29 -2.23
CA PHE A 110 -4.45 -6.48 -3.63
C PHE A 110 -5.25 -7.66 -4.19
N LYS A 111 -5.98 -7.43 -5.28
CA LYS A 111 -6.75 -8.49 -5.94
C LYS A 111 -6.45 -8.53 -7.44
N ILE A 112 -6.01 -9.69 -7.91
CA ILE A 112 -5.83 -9.94 -9.33
C ILE A 112 -7.21 -10.19 -9.95
N PHE A 113 -7.47 -9.60 -11.10
CA PHE A 113 -8.63 -9.91 -11.92
C PHE A 113 -8.21 -10.40 -13.31
N LYS A 114 -8.99 -11.30 -13.88
CA LYS A 114 -8.77 -11.86 -15.21
C LYS A 114 -10.07 -11.88 -16.01
N TYR A 115 -9.99 -11.47 -17.27
CA TYR A 115 -11.07 -11.57 -18.25
C TYR A 115 -11.03 -12.89 -19.03
N PRO A 116 -12.13 -13.29 -19.73
CA PRO A 116 -12.19 -14.50 -20.55
C PRO A 116 -11.20 -14.48 -21.72
N ASP A 117 -10.83 -13.31 -22.24
CA ASP A 117 -9.83 -13.11 -23.29
C ASP A 117 -8.38 -13.24 -22.79
N SER A 118 -8.20 -13.66 -21.56
CA SER A 118 -6.93 -13.80 -20.85
C SER A 118 -6.23 -12.49 -20.49
N THR A 119 -6.76 -11.32 -20.82
CA THR A 119 -6.28 -10.05 -20.27
C THR A 119 -6.71 -9.86 -18.82
N GLY A 120 -6.18 -8.88 -18.10
CA GLY A 120 -6.55 -8.67 -16.71
C GLY A 120 -5.73 -7.58 -16.03
N GLY A 121 -5.42 -7.79 -14.76
CA GLY A 121 -4.63 -6.85 -14.00
C GLY A 121 -4.79 -6.99 -12.49
N VAL A 122 -4.54 -5.91 -11.76
CA VAL A 122 -4.68 -5.87 -10.31
C VAL A 122 -5.43 -4.61 -9.86
N VAL A 123 -6.35 -4.78 -8.93
CA VAL A 123 -6.93 -3.69 -8.17
C VAL A 123 -6.16 -3.60 -6.86
N VAL A 124 -5.68 -2.41 -6.54
CA VAL A 124 -4.96 -2.10 -5.31
C VAL A 124 -5.80 -1.17 -4.46
N ASN A 125 -5.90 -1.43 -3.17
CA ASN A 125 -6.55 -0.57 -2.19
C ASN A 125 -5.62 -0.45 -0.99
N ILE A 126 -5.22 0.76 -0.63
CA ILE A 126 -4.26 1.02 0.44
C ILE A 126 -4.80 2.16 1.30
N HIS A 127 -4.67 2.04 2.61
CA HIS A 127 -5.07 3.09 3.54
C HIS A 127 -4.04 4.23 3.56
N HIS A 128 -4.52 5.46 3.65
CA HIS A 128 -3.68 6.67 3.59
C HIS A 128 -2.70 6.79 4.78
N LEU A 129 -2.92 6.03 5.87
CA LEU A 129 -2.00 5.99 7.01
C LEU A 129 -0.63 5.38 6.66
N ILE A 130 -0.58 4.52 5.63
CA ILE A 130 0.65 3.84 5.17
C ILE A 130 1.04 4.24 3.73
N SER A 131 0.30 5.12 3.08
CA SER A 131 0.58 5.49 1.69
C SER A 131 0.00 6.87 1.34
N ASP A 132 0.47 7.42 0.24
CA ASP A 132 -0.09 8.60 -0.40
C ASP A 132 -0.26 8.36 -1.92
N SER A 133 -0.76 9.35 -2.65
CA SER A 133 -0.95 9.24 -4.10
C SER A 133 0.36 9.03 -4.86
N TRP A 134 1.48 9.56 -4.34
CA TRP A 134 2.80 9.37 -4.92
C TRP A 134 3.27 7.92 -4.73
N THR A 135 3.13 7.39 -3.52
CA THR A 135 3.43 6.01 -3.16
C THR A 135 2.63 5.03 -4.03
N LEU A 136 1.32 5.28 -4.24
CA LEU A 136 0.50 4.45 -5.12
C LEU A 136 1.04 4.42 -6.55
N GLY A 137 1.46 5.57 -7.09
CA GLY A 137 2.09 5.65 -8.42
C GLY A 137 3.39 4.86 -8.50
N LEU A 138 4.24 4.92 -7.47
CA LEU A 138 5.47 4.13 -7.38
C LEU A 138 5.20 2.63 -7.29
N ILE A 139 4.25 2.21 -6.44
CA ILE A 139 3.82 0.82 -6.32
C ILE A 139 3.32 0.30 -7.67
N ALA A 140 2.43 1.03 -8.34
CA ALA A 140 1.91 0.65 -9.65
C ALA A 140 3.03 0.48 -10.70
N LYS A 141 3.95 1.44 -10.78
CA LYS A 141 5.12 1.36 -11.67
C LYS A 141 5.99 0.14 -11.35
N ASN A 142 6.24 -0.13 -10.08
CA ASN A 142 7.09 -1.24 -9.65
C ASN A 142 6.40 -2.59 -9.88
N ILE A 143 5.09 -2.71 -9.68
CA ILE A 143 4.32 -3.92 -10.02
C ILE A 143 4.52 -4.25 -11.50
N ILE A 144 4.31 -3.29 -12.40
CA ILE A 144 4.47 -3.50 -13.85
C ILE A 144 5.91 -3.86 -14.20
N LYS A 145 6.91 -3.15 -13.62
CA LYS A 145 8.33 -3.44 -13.88
C LYS A 145 8.68 -4.87 -13.45
N LYS A 146 8.28 -5.30 -12.24
CA LYS A 146 8.55 -6.64 -11.72
C LYS A 146 7.82 -7.72 -12.52
N TYR A 147 6.54 -7.52 -12.78
CA TYR A 147 5.74 -8.43 -13.61
C TYR A 147 6.42 -8.68 -14.96
N TYR A 148 6.78 -7.61 -15.67
CA TYR A 148 7.46 -7.72 -16.96
C TYR A 148 8.81 -8.44 -16.85
N SER A 149 9.61 -8.11 -15.84
CA SER A 149 10.91 -8.76 -15.63
C SER A 149 10.77 -10.25 -15.33
N ILE A 150 9.80 -10.65 -14.50
CA ILE A 150 9.54 -12.06 -14.18
C ILE A 150 9.04 -12.80 -15.43
N SER A 151 8.03 -12.26 -16.11
CA SER A 151 7.44 -12.90 -17.30
C SER A 151 8.45 -13.13 -18.44
N HIS A 152 9.49 -12.28 -18.54
CA HIS A 152 10.51 -12.35 -19.58
C HIS A 152 11.88 -12.81 -19.10
N ASN A 153 12.00 -13.30 -17.84
CA ASN A 153 13.26 -13.72 -17.23
C ASN A 153 14.38 -12.64 -17.30
N ILE A 154 14.01 -11.37 -17.09
CA ILE A 154 14.95 -10.26 -17.07
C ILE A 154 15.43 -10.04 -15.62
N PRO A 155 16.76 -9.90 -15.39
CA PRO A 155 17.28 -9.59 -14.06
C PRO A 155 16.64 -8.32 -13.46
N MET A 156 16.31 -8.36 -12.16
CA MET A 156 15.73 -7.24 -11.44
C MET A 156 16.73 -6.65 -10.45
N GLU A 157 16.75 -5.32 -10.39
CA GLU A 157 17.40 -4.60 -9.29
C GLU A 157 16.45 -4.54 -8.10
N THR A 158 16.93 -4.88 -6.92
CA THR A 158 16.21 -4.67 -5.66
C THR A 158 16.50 -3.26 -5.16
N ASN A 159 15.47 -2.46 -4.97
CA ASN A 159 15.60 -1.15 -4.36
C ASN A 159 14.95 -1.19 -2.98
N LYS A 160 15.75 -1.06 -1.93
CA LYS A 160 15.28 -1.07 -0.54
C LYS A 160 15.35 0.36 0.02
N ALA A 161 14.35 1.17 -0.29
CA ALA A 161 14.12 2.38 0.49
C ALA A 161 13.34 1.99 1.76
N SER A 162 13.88 2.32 2.94
CA SER A 162 13.23 2.00 4.21
C SER A 162 12.37 3.16 4.71
N TYR A 163 11.09 2.89 4.97
CA TYR A 163 10.22 3.83 5.66
C TYR A 163 10.63 4.04 7.12
N ILE A 164 11.24 3.04 7.74
CA ILE A 164 11.81 3.14 9.09
C ILE A 164 12.93 4.18 9.12
N ASP A 165 13.78 4.23 8.10
CA ASP A 165 14.82 5.25 7.99
C ASP A 165 14.22 6.66 7.86
N TYR A 166 13.12 6.80 7.13
CA TYR A 166 12.38 8.06 7.05
C TYR A 166 11.80 8.47 8.42
N ILE A 167 11.19 7.57 9.18
CA ILE A 167 10.71 7.85 10.53
C ILE A 167 11.84 8.36 11.42
N ASN A 168 12.98 7.67 11.42
CA ASN A 168 14.15 8.07 12.20
C ASN A 168 14.70 9.43 11.78
N TYR A 169 14.71 9.70 10.47
CA TYR A 169 15.13 11.00 9.92
C TYR A 169 14.19 12.12 10.39
N GLU A 170 12.85 11.93 10.29
CA GLU A 170 11.88 12.93 10.72
C GLU A 170 12.02 13.22 12.22
N GLN A 171 12.16 12.22 13.07
CA GLN A 171 12.36 12.41 14.51
C GLN A 171 13.62 13.22 14.83
N LYS A 172 14.75 12.92 14.15
CA LYS A 172 15.97 13.71 14.29
C LYS A 172 15.78 15.15 13.82
N TYR A 173 15.08 15.35 12.72
CA TYR A 173 14.80 16.68 12.22
C TYR A 173 13.96 17.49 13.22
N LEU A 174 12.85 16.90 13.73
CA LEU A 174 11.95 17.57 14.68
C LEU A 174 12.65 17.95 16.00
N SER A 175 13.67 17.19 16.41
CA SER A 175 14.48 17.50 17.62
C SER A 175 15.67 18.44 17.34
N SER A 176 15.88 18.89 16.10
CA SER A 176 17.05 19.66 15.69
C SER A 176 16.88 21.17 15.83
N ASN A 177 18.00 21.88 15.99
CA ASN A 177 18.04 23.35 15.92
C ASN A 177 17.57 23.89 14.55
N LYS A 178 17.66 23.07 13.49
CA LYS A 178 17.18 23.44 12.16
C LYS A 178 15.66 23.54 12.18
N PHE A 179 14.96 22.56 12.75
CA PHE A 179 13.49 22.61 12.88
C PHE A 179 13.03 23.85 13.65
N GLN A 180 13.72 24.24 14.72
CA GLN A 180 13.37 25.45 15.48
C GLN A 180 13.44 26.71 14.60
N LYS A 181 14.49 26.83 13.78
CA LYS A 181 14.65 27.95 12.84
C LYS A 181 13.59 27.92 11.72
N ASP A 182 13.32 26.72 11.18
CA ASP A 182 12.33 26.55 10.10
C ASP A 182 10.89 26.82 10.59
N LYS A 183 10.62 26.67 11.90
CA LYS A 183 9.33 26.96 12.54
C LYS A 183 9.08 28.45 12.76
N GLU A 184 10.13 29.26 12.84
CA GLU A 184 10.06 30.71 13.05
C GLU A 184 9.85 31.48 11.72
N PHE A 185 9.88 30.77 10.58
CA PHE A 185 9.60 31.30 9.24
C PHE A 185 8.14 31.14 8.87
#